data_953994d1b1496b5992530b9c3b8dcdb3
#
_entry.id   953994d1b1496b5992530b9c3b8dcdb3
#
_cell.length_a   1.000
_cell.length_b   1.000
_cell.length_c   1.000
_cell.angle_alpha   90.00
_cell.angle_beta   90.00
_cell.angle_gamma   90.00
#
_symmetry.space_group_name_H-M   'P 1'
#
loop_
_entity.id
_entity.type
_entity.pdbx_description
1 polymer ?
#
loop_
_entity_poly.entity_id
_entity_poly.type
_entity_poly.pdbx_seq_one_letter_code
_entity_poly.pdbx_strand_id
1 'polypeptide(L)'
;MRGLYVHVPFCLSKCPYCDFYSERYSRALGERYKEAALRNLRFYNERFDTVYFGGGTPILLAREIVGILSEASLTAGAEATVEANPCVSDEERLFLLFSGGVNRISFGVQSMREEELRFLGRRHTAKQAENAILCAYKAGFRNISADLMIGLKNQTKASVSESVRALSSLPITHFSVYLLKIEENTPFFRDGVGVMNDDEAAELYLFTAEFLEKSGFCQYEISNFARTGYECRHNLKYWRCEEYLGIGPSAHSYYNGKRFCAARDLNAFLKEERQEITVTDEAAGDFEEFAMLRLRLTEGLSFADCARFGISAETLLRRSEKIPSEYLRVTESGISLTARGFLVSNALIGRLLGY
;
A
#
# COMPACT_ATOMS: atom_id res chain seq x y z
N MET A 1 -9.01 -9.02 -14.63
CA MET A 1 -9.80 -7.77 -14.43
C MET A 1 -8.89 -6.70 -13.88
N ARG A 2 -9.20 -5.42 -14.08
CA ARG A 2 -8.32 -4.30 -13.78
C ARG A 2 -8.62 -3.66 -12.43
N GLY A 3 -7.59 -3.10 -11.78
CA GLY A 3 -7.75 -2.24 -10.61
C GLY A 3 -7.88 -0.76 -11.01
N LEU A 4 -8.53 0.04 -10.18
CA LEU A 4 -8.52 1.51 -10.28
C LEU A 4 -7.81 2.07 -9.04
N TYR A 5 -6.72 2.81 -9.23
CA TYR A 5 -6.09 3.62 -8.21
C TYR A 5 -6.46 5.08 -8.40
N VAL A 6 -6.95 5.73 -7.37
CA VAL A 6 -7.27 7.17 -7.40
C VAL A 6 -6.38 7.89 -6.40
N HIS A 7 -5.42 8.67 -6.92
CA HIS A 7 -4.51 9.44 -6.08
C HIS A 7 -5.18 10.73 -5.61
N VAL A 8 -5.53 10.79 -4.34
CA VAL A 8 -6.12 11.97 -3.70
C VAL A 8 -5.02 12.81 -3.06
N PRO A 9 -4.59 13.94 -3.69
CA PRO A 9 -3.39 14.67 -3.28
C PRO A 9 -3.64 15.68 -2.17
N PHE A 10 -4.46 15.39 -1.17
CA PHE A 10 -4.81 16.39 -0.15
C PHE A 10 -4.46 15.94 1.26
N CYS A 11 -3.79 16.84 1.99
CA CYS A 11 -3.52 16.70 3.41
C CYS A 11 -3.89 17.98 4.17
N LEU A 12 -4.23 17.86 5.45
CA LEU A 12 -4.31 19.04 6.35
C LEU A 12 -2.91 19.56 6.71
N SER A 13 -1.95 18.65 6.84
CA SER A 13 -0.53 18.94 7.04
C SER A 13 0.29 17.75 6.54
N LYS A 14 1.46 18.02 5.95
CA LYS A 14 2.37 16.98 5.48
C LYS A 14 3.24 16.50 6.63
N CYS A 15 3.34 15.18 6.81
CA CYS A 15 4.24 14.59 7.81
C CYS A 15 5.71 14.78 7.38
N PRO A 16 6.66 14.97 8.31
CA PRO A 16 8.03 15.33 7.97
C PRO A 16 8.82 14.21 7.27
N TYR A 17 8.36 12.97 7.32
CA TYR A 17 8.96 11.83 6.63
C TYR A 17 8.32 11.50 5.26
N CYS A 18 7.16 12.11 4.92
CA CYS A 18 6.34 11.70 3.78
C CYS A 18 6.82 12.39 2.50
N ASP A 19 7.08 11.60 1.45
CA ASP A 19 7.43 12.07 0.10
C ASP A 19 6.26 12.06 -0.88
N PHE A 20 5.11 11.47 -0.51
CA PHE A 20 3.93 11.43 -1.38
C PHE A 20 3.52 12.83 -1.83
N TYR A 21 3.13 12.92 -3.09
CA TYR A 21 2.59 14.16 -3.62
C TYR A 21 1.31 14.55 -2.89
N SER A 22 1.31 15.71 -2.26
CA SER A 22 0.13 16.23 -1.58
C SER A 22 0.15 17.75 -1.50
N GLU A 23 -1.05 18.33 -1.60
CA GLU A 23 -1.35 19.74 -1.49
C GLU A 23 -2.22 20.00 -0.27
N ARG A 24 -2.29 21.26 0.15
CA ARG A 24 -3.15 21.64 1.26
C ARG A 24 -4.63 21.51 0.86
N TYR A 25 -5.40 20.78 1.65
CA TYR A 25 -6.83 20.61 1.43
C TYR A 25 -7.60 21.94 1.50
N SER A 26 -8.54 22.12 0.57
CA SER A 26 -9.66 23.04 0.70
C SER A 26 -10.90 22.41 0.05
N ARG A 27 -12.10 22.79 0.53
CA ARG A 27 -13.36 22.23 -0.01
C ARG A 27 -13.53 22.52 -1.50
N ALA A 28 -13.25 23.74 -1.93
CA ALA A 28 -13.36 24.13 -3.34
C ALA A 28 -12.41 23.33 -4.25
N LEU A 29 -11.22 22.97 -3.77
CA LEU A 29 -10.31 22.10 -4.51
C LEU A 29 -10.83 20.65 -4.55
N GLY A 30 -11.45 20.15 -3.48
CA GLY A 30 -12.05 18.82 -3.45
C GLY A 30 -13.15 18.65 -4.49
N GLU A 31 -14.08 19.60 -4.58
CA GLU A 31 -15.16 19.58 -5.57
C GLU A 31 -14.61 19.59 -7.00
N ARG A 32 -13.65 20.46 -7.31
CA ARG A 32 -12.98 20.51 -8.61
C ARG A 32 -12.21 19.23 -8.94
N TYR A 33 -11.54 18.65 -7.92
CA TYR A 33 -10.84 17.38 -8.06
C TYR A 33 -11.79 16.26 -8.45
N LYS A 34 -12.96 16.15 -7.80
CA LYS A 34 -13.98 15.17 -8.15
C LYS A 34 -14.35 15.25 -9.62
N GLU A 35 -14.66 16.47 -10.12
CA GLU A 35 -15.05 16.67 -11.52
C GLU A 35 -13.92 16.25 -12.49
N ALA A 36 -12.65 16.57 -12.16
CA ALA A 36 -11.51 16.15 -12.95
C ALA A 36 -11.31 14.62 -12.93
N ALA A 37 -11.45 13.99 -11.78
CA ALA A 37 -11.38 12.53 -11.65
C ALA A 37 -12.48 11.84 -12.46
N LEU A 38 -13.71 12.36 -12.42
CA LEU A 38 -14.83 11.84 -13.21
C LEU A 38 -14.62 11.98 -14.72
N ARG A 39 -14.06 13.11 -15.20
CA ARG A 39 -13.70 13.27 -16.62
C ARG A 39 -12.75 12.17 -17.09
N ASN A 40 -11.69 11.92 -16.29
CA ASN A 40 -10.71 10.89 -16.59
C ASN A 40 -11.32 9.48 -16.52
N LEU A 41 -12.15 9.21 -15.52
CA LEU A 41 -12.85 7.92 -15.38
C LEU A 41 -13.73 7.61 -16.60
N ARG A 42 -14.52 8.58 -17.07
CA ARG A 42 -15.37 8.47 -18.26
C ARG A 42 -14.57 8.30 -19.54
N PHE A 43 -13.39 8.96 -19.63
CA PHE A 43 -12.51 8.82 -20.80
C PHE A 43 -12.01 7.38 -20.97
N TYR A 44 -11.54 6.74 -19.87
CA TYR A 44 -11.06 5.35 -19.95
C TYR A 44 -12.21 4.33 -20.12
N ASN A 45 -13.38 4.61 -19.56
CA ASN A 45 -14.60 3.78 -19.68
C ASN A 45 -14.37 2.28 -19.41
N GLU A 46 -13.64 1.98 -18.34
CA GLU A 46 -13.24 0.62 -17.98
C GLU A 46 -14.08 0.06 -16.83
N ARG A 47 -14.04 -1.27 -16.67
CA ARG A 47 -14.67 -1.98 -15.56
C ARG A 47 -13.62 -2.52 -14.59
N PHE A 48 -13.82 -2.28 -13.29
CA PHE A 48 -12.85 -2.59 -12.25
C PHE A 48 -13.39 -3.59 -11.23
N ASP A 49 -12.49 -4.45 -10.70
CA ASP A 49 -12.79 -5.36 -9.58
C ASP A 49 -12.17 -4.90 -8.27
N THR A 50 -11.32 -3.88 -8.31
CA THR A 50 -10.83 -3.16 -7.13
C THR A 50 -10.75 -1.66 -7.40
N VAL A 51 -11.09 -0.85 -6.39
CA VAL A 51 -10.84 0.60 -6.39
C VAL A 51 -10.09 0.96 -5.11
N TYR A 52 -9.03 1.74 -5.23
CA TYR A 52 -8.21 2.17 -4.11
C TYR A 52 -8.00 3.69 -4.15
N PHE A 53 -8.54 4.39 -3.17
CA PHE A 53 -8.31 5.82 -2.96
C PHE A 53 -7.16 5.98 -1.96
N GLY A 54 -6.01 6.42 -2.47
CA GLY A 54 -4.78 6.58 -1.70
C GLY A 54 -4.09 7.92 -1.91
N GLY A 55 -2.89 8.06 -1.34
CA GLY A 55 -1.99 9.18 -1.56
C GLY A 55 -1.84 10.13 -0.37
N GLY A 56 -2.57 11.23 -0.31
CA GLY A 56 -2.54 12.17 0.80
C GLY A 56 -3.36 11.69 2.01
N THR A 57 -4.58 12.20 2.13
CA THR A 57 -5.54 11.81 3.17
C THR A 57 -6.94 11.73 2.53
N PRO A 58 -7.24 10.66 1.79
CA PRO A 58 -8.46 10.55 0.99
C PRO A 58 -9.76 10.77 1.74
N ILE A 59 -9.87 10.33 3.00
CA ILE A 59 -11.08 10.52 3.82
C ILE A 59 -11.52 12.00 3.95
N LEU A 60 -10.65 12.96 3.69
CA LEU A 60 -11.03 14.39 3.62
C LEU A 60 -12.06 14.67 2.52
N LEU A 61 -12.07 13.83 1.48
CA LEU A 61 -12.96 13.90 0.32
C LEU A 61 -14.05 12.83 0.38
N ALA A 62 -14.54 12.46 1.56
CA ALA A 62 -15.51 11.36 1.71
C ALA A 62 -16.73 11.51 0.78
N ARG A 63 -17.30 12.71 0.64
CA ARG A 63 -18.45 12.99 -0.25
C ARG A 63 -18.08 12.88 -1.73
N GLU A 64 -16.94 13.40 -2.10
CA GLU A 64 -16.41 13.35 -3.46
C GLU A 64 -16.06 11.92 -3.87
N ILE A 65 -15.47 11.15 -2.95
CA ILE A 65 -15.14 9.72 -3.15
C ILE A 65 -16.39 8.90 -3.42
N VAL A 66 -17.46 9.09 -2.62
CA VAL A 66 -18.74 8.41 -2.86
C VAL A 66 -19.27 8.76 -4.25
N GLY A 67 -19.19 10.04 -4.66
CA GLY A 67 -19.58 10.47 -5.99
C GLY A 67 -18.73 9.86 -7.12
N ILE A 68 -17.41 9.71 -6.92
CA ILE A 68 -16.55 9.05 -7.90
C ILE A 68 -16.87 7.54 -7.96
N LEU A 69 -17.04 6.92 -6.81
CA LEU A 69 -17.32 5.47 -6.70
C LEU A 69 -18.66 5.11 -7.34
N SER A 70 -19.68 5.96 -7.20
CA SER A 70 -21.01 5.73 -7.79
C SER A 70 -21.02 5.77 -9.31
N GLU A 71 -20.04 6.44 -9.95
CA GLU A 71 -19.90 6.50 -11.41
C GLU A 71 -18.87 5.45 -11.95
N ALA A 72 -18.09 4.83 -11.07
CA ALA A 72 -17.15 3.80 -11.47
C ALA A 72 -17.88 2.51 -11.85
N SER A 73 -17.57 1.96 -13.02
CA SER A 73 -18.11 0.67 -13.45
C SER A 73 -17.41 -0.46 -12.68
N LEU A 74 -18.10 -1.02 -11.69
CA LEU A 74 -17.56 -2.05 -10.80
C LEU A 74 -18.15 -3.43 -11.08
N THR A 75 -17.37 -4.46 -10.80
CA THR A 75 -17.86 -5.84 -10.77
C THR A 75 -18.60 -6.12 -9.47
N ALA A 76 -19.46 -7.12 -9.47
CA ALA A 76 -20.08 -7.60 -8.23
C ALA A 76 -18.99 -8.06 -7.24
N GLY A 77 -19.06 -7.59 -5.99
CA GLY A 77 -18.08 -7.91 -4.96
C GLY A 77 -16.71 -7.23 -5.15
N ALA A 78 -16.65 -6.11 -5.89
CA ALA A 78 -15.44 -5.31 -5.98
C ALA A 78 -14.94 -4.84 -4.60
N GLU A 79 -13.62 -4.82 -4.41
CA GLU A 79 -13.02 -4.20 -3.23
C GLU A 79 -12.92 -2.69 -3.45
N ALA A 80 -13.48 -1.89 -2.55
CA ALA A 80 -13.34 -0.42 -2.55
C ALA A 80 -12.66 0.02 -1.26
N THR A 81 -11.41 0.47 -1.38
CA THR A 81 -10.56 0.88 -0.26
C THR A 81 -10.40 2.40 -0.19
N VAL A 82 -10.40 2.95 1.02
CA VAL A 82 -10.06 4.35 1.29
C VAL A 82 -8.99 4.41 2.38
N GLU A 83 -7.92 5.18 2.14
CA GLU A 83 -6.97 5.54 3.18
C GLU A 83 -7.50 6.66 4.08
N ALA A 84 -7.23 6.53 5.37
CA ALA A 84 -7.73 7.43 6.39
C ALA A 84 -6.65 7.82 7.40
N ASN A 85 -6.73 9.05 7.87
CA ASN A 85 -5.91 9.50 9.00
C ASN A 85 -6.82 9.58 10.24
N PRO A 86 -6.45 8.98 11.38
CA PRO A 86 -7.26 8.96 12.58
C PRO A 86 -7.77 10.33 13.06
N CYS A 87 -6.97 11.40 12.87
CA CYS A 87 -7.35 12.74 13.35
C CYS A 87 -8.53 13.40 12.60
N VAL A 88 -8.96 12.83 11.46
CA VAL A 88 -10.06 13.36 10.62
C VAL A 88 -11.12 12.31 10.30
N SER A 89 -11.07 11.17 10.97
CA SER A 89 -11.97 10.03 10.77
C SER A 89 -13.11 10.07 11.78
N ASP A 90 -14.04 11.00 11.57
CA ASP A 90 -15.25 11.11 12.37
C ASP A 90 -16.37 10.13 11.92
N GLU A 91 -17.38 9.95 12.76
CA GLU A 91 -18.49 9.01 12.51
C GLU A 91 -19.26 9.35 11.23
N GLU A 92 -19.46 10.65 10.91
CA GLU A 92 -20.21 11.08 9.73
C GLU A 92 -19.49 10.63 8.45
N ARG A 93 -18.18 10.90 8.33
CA ARG A 93 -17.38 10.50 7.16
C ARG A 93 -17.31 8.99 7.01
N LEU A 94 -17.08 8.26 8.11
CA LEU A 94 -16.98 6.81 8.09
C LEU A 94 -18.30 6.16 7.68
N PHE A 95 -19.44 6.62 8.23
CA PHE A 95 -20.75 6.16 7.84
C PHE A 95 -21.07 6.48 6.38
N LEU A 96 -20.73 7.69 5.91
CA LEU A 96 -20.93 8.11 4.53
C LEU A 96 -20.15 7.22 3.54
N LEU A 97 -18.89 6.94 3.83
CA LEU A 97 -18.05 6.08 2.99
C LEU A 97 -18.60 4.66 2.93
N PHE A 98 -18.95 4.07 4.10
CA PHE A 98 -19.51 2.72 4.16
C PHE A 98 -20.83 2.62 3.41
N SER A 99 -21.76 3.55 3.65
CA SER A 99 -23.06 3.59 2.98
C SER A 99 -22.92 3.86 1.47
N GLY A 100 -21.87 4.56 1.07
CA GLY A 100 -21.51 4.84 -0.34
C GLY A 100 -20.80 3.70 -1.06
N GLY A 101 -20.61 2.53 -0.42
CA GLY A 101 -20.07 1.32 -1.05
C GLY A 101 -18.59 1.07 -0.80
N VAL A 102 -17.90 1.91 -0.01
CA VAL A 102 -16.54 1.60 0.46
C VAL A 102 -16.62 0.44 1.45
N ASN A 103 -15.88 -0.64 1.21
CA ASN A 103 -15.95 -1.86 2.02
C ASN A 103 -14.64 -2.23 2.72
N ARG A 104 -13.54 -1.50 2.44
CA ARG A 104 -12.25 -1.61 3.12
C ARG A 104 -11.73 -0.22 3.50
N ILE A 105 -11.16 -0.09 4.70
CA ILE A 105 -10.53 1.16 5.15
C ILE A 105 -9.14 0.90 5.72
N SER A 106 -8.16 1.76 5.40
CA SER A 106 -6.79 1.67 5.92
C SER A 106 -6.46 2.91 6.74
N PHE A 107 -6.13 2.72 8.02
CA PHE A 107 -5.77 3.81 8.90
C PHE A 107 -4.25 3.96 9.02
N GLY A 108 -3.72 5.12 8.66
CA GLY A 108 -2.33 5.49 8.93
C GLY A 108 -2.11 5.75 10.42
N VAL A 109 -2.08 4.72 11.24
CA VAL A 109 -1.87 4.81 12.69
C VAL A 109 -0.41 5.10 13.01
N GLN A 110 0.50 4.37 12.40
CA GLN A 110 1.96 4.41 12.50
C GLN A 110 2.52 3.90 13.83
N SER A 111 1.92 4.19 14.97
CA SER A 111 2.27 3.68 16.30
C SER A 111 1.11 3.88 17.28
N MET A 112 1.10 3.10 18.37
CA MET A 112 0.22 3.31 19.53
C MET A 112 0.96 3.95 20.72
N ARG A 113 2.16 4.49 20.49
CA ARG A 113 2.98 5.18 21.51
C ARG A 113 3.09 6.66 21.18
N GLU A 114 2.72 7.49 22.13
CA GLU A 114 2.67 8.96 21.97
C GLU A 114 4.04 9.58 21.63
N GLU A 115 5.14 9.02 22.13
CA GLU A 115 6.50 9.47 21.82
C GLU A 115 6.88 9.18 20.37
N GLU A 116 6.52 8.00 19.84
CA GLU A 116 6.76 7.61 18.44
C GLU A 116 5.88 8.45 17.50
N LEU A 117 4.61 8.67 17.83
CA LEU A 117 3.72 9.55 17.09
C LEU A 117 4.25 10.99 17.02
N ARG A 118 4.75 11.52 18.14
CA ARG A 118 5.37 12.85 18.17
C ARG A 118 6.63 12.92 17.32
N PHE A 119 7.50 11.90 17.39
CA PHE A 119 8.69 11.80 16.54
C PHE A 119 8.31 11.83 15.05
N LEU A 120 7.29 11.08 14.66
CA LEU A 120 6.78 11.04 13.29
C LEU A 120 6.01 12.31 12.87
N GLY A 121 5.83 13.29 13.76
CA GLY A 121 5.02 14.48 13.49
C GLY A 121 3.54 14.18 13.25
N ARG A 122 3.03 13.06 13.83
CA ARG A 122 1.61 12.71 13.73
C ARG A 122 0.78 13.62 14.63
N ARG A 123 -0.40 14.00 14.13
CA ARG A 123 -1.30 14.93 14.83
C ARG A 123 -2.33 14.21 15.70
N HIS A 124 -2.54 12.92 15.48
CA HIS A 124 -3.42 12.11 16.29
C HIS A 124 -2.68 11.48 17.46
N THR A 125 -3.43 11.14 18.51
CA THR A 125 -3.00 10.33 19.65
C THR A 125 -3.35 8.86 19.44
N ALA A 126 -2.73 7.97 20.21
CA ALA A 126 -3.10 6.54 20.23
C ALA A 126 -4.60 6.34 20.52
N LYS A 127 -5.16 7.15 21.45
CA LYS A 127 -6.59 7.09 21.77
C LYS A 127 -7.48 7.52 20.60
N GLN A 128 -7.06 8.49 19.80
CA GLN A 128 -7.80 8.88 18.60
C GLN A 128 -7.72 7.80 17.53
N ALA A 129 -6.60 7.07 17.40
CA ALA A 129 -6.50 5.93 16.50
C ALA A 129 -7.44 4.79 16.92
N GLU A 130 -7.45 4.44 18.20
CA GLU A 130 -8.39 3.47 18.76
C GLU A 130 -9.84 3.86 18.46
N ASN A 131 -10.22 5.11 18.76
CA ASN A 131 -11.58 5.60 18.54
C ASN A 131 -11.97 5.57 17.05
N ALA A 132 -11.07 5.96 16.13
CA ALA A 132 -11.33 5.93 14.69
C ALA A 132 -11.61 4.50 14.19
N ILE A 133 -10.83 3.50 14.64
CA ILE A 133 -11.04 2.08 14.31
C ILE A 133 -12.39 1.59 14.85
N LEU A 134 -12.71 1.91 16.09
CA LEU A 134 -14.01 1.53 16.70
C LEU A 134 -15.20 2.21 16.00
N CYS A 135 -15.07 3.48 15.60
CA CYS A 135 -16.08 4.19 14.82
C CYS A 135 -16.26 3.56 13.43
N ALA A 136 -15.18 3.16 12.74
CA ALA A 136 -15.27 2.45 11.47
C ALA A 136 -16.02 1.10 11.63
N TYR A 137 -15.71 0.35 12.68
CA TYR A 137 -16.42 -0.90 12.96
C TYR A 137 -17.91 -0.68 13.23
N LYS A 138 -18.26 0.37 14.00
CA LYS A 138 -19.66 0.77 14.26
C LYS A 138 -20.37 1.22 12.98
N ALA A 139 -19.68 1.93 12.08
CA ALA A 139 -20.21 2.34 10.77
C ALA A 139 -20.50 1.15 9.84
N GLY A 140 -19.97 -0.05 10.13
CA GLY A 140 -20.24 -1.28 9.37
C GLY A 140 -19.03 -1.92 8.74
N PHE A 141 -17.83 -1.26 8.74
CA PHE A 141 -16.62 -1.86 8.20
C PHE A 141 -16.24 -3.13 8.93
N ARG A 142 -15.85 -4.15 8.15
CA ARG A 142 -15.33 -5.44 8.65
C ARG A 142 -13.93 -5.74 8.10
N ASN A 143 -13.50 -5.01 7.06
CA ASN A 143 -12.16 -5.05 6.51
C ASN A 143 -11.45 -3.74 6.88
N ILE A 144 -10.71 -3.77 8.00
CA ILE A 144 -10.06 -2.60 8.60
C ILE A 144 -8.57 -2.89 8.70
N SER A 145 -7.76 -2.05 8.05
CA SER A 145 -6.30 -2.09 8.09
C SER A 145 -5.74 -1.02 9.03
N ALA A 146 -4.65 -1.34 9.71
CA ALA A 146 -3.84 -0.39 10.44
C ALA A 146 -2.40 -0.39 9.91
N ASP A 147 -1.90 0.77 9.54
CA ASP A 147 -0.49 0.93 9.14
C ASP A 147 0.37 1.14 10.37
N LEU A 148 1.48 0.44 10.43
CA LEU A 148 2.47 0.50 11.51
C LEU A 148 3.84 0.83 10.91
N MET A 149 4.55 1.78 11.51
CA MET A 149 5.91 2.14 11.10
C MET A 149 6.92 1.61 12.10
N ILE A 150 7.92 0.90 11.61
CA ILE A 150 9.01 0.33 12.40
C ILE A 150 10.37 0.87 11.93
N GLY A 151 11.43 0.62 12.71
CA GLY A 151 12.76 1.14 12.40
C GLY A 151 12.96 2.61 12.80
N LEU A 152 12.10 3.16 13.67
CA LEU A 152 12.28 4.50 14.21
C LEU A 152 13.50 4.52 15.15
N LYS A 153 14.16 5.67 15.23
CA LYS A 153 15.25 5.87 16.19
C LYS A 153 14.77 5.53 17.63
N ASN A 154 15.52 4.71 18.29
CA ASN A 154 15.26 4.23 19.67
C ASN A 154 14.00 3.31 19.81
N GLN A 155 13.38 2.88 18.73
CA GLN A 155 12.31 1.89 18.80
C GLN A 155 12.86 0.54 19.25
N THR A 156 12.06 -0.24 19.97
CA THR A 156 12.47 -1.54 20.53
C THR A 156 11.44 -2.62 20.21
N LYS A 157 11.86 -3.90 20.33
CA LYS A 157 10.94 -5.04 20.24
C LYS A 157 9.77 -4.92 21.22
N ALA A 158 10.01 -4.33 22.41
CA ALA A 158 8.96 -4.10 23.41
C ALA A 158 7.95 -3.05 22.95
N SER A 159 8.41 -1.90 22.42
CA SER A 159 7.54 -0.81 21.96
C SER A 159 6.68 -1.23 20.75
N VAL A 160 7.25 -2.00 19.81
CA VAL A 160 6.50 -2.58 18.69
C VAL A 160 5.46 -3.59 19.18
N SER A 161 5.83 -4.48 20.12
CA SER A 161 4.90 -5.45 20.72
C SER A 161 3.71 -4.77 21.40
N GLU A 162 3.94 -3.66 22.09
CA GLU A 162 2.89 -2.85 22.71
C GLU A 162 1.91 -2.32 21.68
N SER A 163 2.41 -1.73 20.59
CA SER A 163 1.58 -1.22 19.50
C SER A 163 0.80 -2.33 18.79
N VAL A 164 1.45 -3.47 18.49
CA VAL A 164 0.78 -4.62 17.87
C VAL A 164 -0.30 -5.20 18.78
N ARG A 165 -0.03 -5.39 20.08
CA ARG A 165 -1.05 -5.88 21.03
C ARG A 165 -2.24 -4.95 21.13
N ALA A 166 -1.99 -3.63 21.26
CA ALA A 166 -3.05 -2.64 21.34
C ALA A 166 -3.94 -2.69 20.09
N LEU A 167 -3.35 -2.70 18.89
CA LEU A 167 -4.09 -2.78 17.63
C LEU A 167 -4.79 -4.13 17.44
N SER A 168 -4.14 -5.25 17.79
CA SER A 168 -4.72 -6.60 17.65
C SER A 168 -5.92 -6.84 18.57
N SER A 169 -6.07 -6.05 19.64
CA SER A 169 -7.25 -6.07 20.52
C SER A 169 -8.46 -5.34 19.94
N LEU A 170 -8.25 -4.57 18.85
CA LEU A 170 -9.29 -3.84 18.12
C LEU A 170 -9.82 -4.68 16.94
N PRO A 171 -10.97 -4.33 16.37
CA PRO A 171 -11.57 -5.09 15.27
C PRO A 171 -10.86 -4.86 13.93
N ILE A 172 -9.54 -4.96 13.90
CA ILE A 172 -8.75 -4.90 12.66
C ILE A 172 -8.53 -6.30 12.08
N THR A 173 -8.32 -6.34 10.77
CA THR A 173 -8.15 -7.58 10.02
C THR A 173 -6.85 -7.60 9.22
N HIS A 174 -6.12 -6.49 9.21
CA HIS A 174 -4.95 -6.31 8.36
C HIS A 174 -3.96 -5.33 8.99
N PHE A 175 -2.66 -5.59 8.81
CA PHE A 175 -1.57 -4.67 9.10
C PHE A 175 -0.76 -4.37 7.85
N SER A 176 -0.41 -3.10 7.65
CA SER A 176 0.67 -2.70 6.77
C SER A 176 1.86 -2.27 7.64
N VAL A 177 3.00 -2.93 7.49
CA VAL A 177 4.20 -2.67 8.31
C VAL A 177 5.31 -2.15 7.43
N TYR A 178 5.74 -0.92 7.68
CA TYR A 178 6.76 -0.25 6.88
C TYR A 178 7.99 0.06 7.72
N LEU A 179 9.18 -0.28 7.21
CA LEU A 179 10.44 0.26 7.73
C LEU A 179 10.52 1.76 7.37
N LEU A 180 10.79 2.60 8.37
CA LEU A 180 11.01 4.03 8.11
C LEU A 180 12.28 4.21 7.26
N LYS A 181 12.09 4.71 6.05
CA LYS A 181 13.15 5.16 5.16
C LYS A 181 13.09 6.68 5.05
N ILE A 182 14.23 7.32 5.14
CA ILE A 182 14.34 8.77 4.94
C ILE A 182 14.51 9.03 3.45
N GLU A 183 13.50 9.58 2.83
CA GLU A 183 13.53 9.94 1.41
C GLU A 183 14.10 11.37 1.22
N GLU A 184 14.86 11.55 0.14
CA GLU A 184 15.35 12.85 -0.31
C GLU A 184 14.22 13.86 -0.38
N ASN A 185 14.30 15.08 -0.35
CA ASN A 185 13.23 16.08 -0.42
C ASN A 185 12.23 16.10 0.75
N THR A 186 12.42 15.28 1.78
CA THR A 186 11.62 15.34 3.01
C THR A 186 12.25 16.25 4.06
N PRO A 187 11.46 16.83 4.98
CA PRO A 187 12.02 17.52 6.15
C PRO A 187 12.98 16.65 6.96
N PHE A 188 12.67 15.37 7.18
CA PHE A 188 13.55 14.46 7.90
C PHE A 188 14.94 14.32 7.25
N PHE A 189 15.01 14.28 5.91
CA PHE A 189 16.28 14.27 5.20
C PHE A 189 17.07 15.58 5.41
N ARG A 190 16.41 16.73 5.26
CA ARG A 190 17.05 18.05 5.43
C ARG A 190 17.56 18.29 6.83
N ASP A 191 16.82 17.79 7.83
CA ASP A 191 17.13 17.97 9.25
C ASP A 191 18.12 16.91 9.77
N GLY A 192 18.57 15.97 8.92
CA GLY A 192 19.51 14.90 9.27
C GLY A 192 18.97 13.96 10.34
N VAL A 193 17.67 13.68 10.30
CA VAL A 193 17.01 12.81 11.29
C VAL A 193 17.56 11.39 11.16
N GLY A 194 18.08 10.84 12.26
CA GLY A 194 18.58 9.47 12.31
C GLY A 194 17.44 8.46 12.43
N VAL A 195 17.59 7.32 11.75
CA VAL A 195 16.77 6.12 11.91
C VAL A 195 17.57 5.01 12.59
N MET A 196 16.95 3.87 12.85
CA MET A 196 17.63 2.66 13.32
C MET A 196 18.66 2.20 12.27
N ASN A 197 19.76 1.60 12.71
CA ASN A 197 20.71 1.00 11.75
C ASN A 197 20.12 -0.24 11.08
N ASP A 198 20.68 -0.62 9.94
CA ASP A 198 20.11 -1.68 9.08
C ASP A 198 20.01 -3.04 9.78
N ASP A 199 21.00 -3.43 10.58
CA ASP A 199 21.01 -4.73 11.28
C ASP A 199 19.92 -4.76 12.36
N GLU A 200 19.81 -3.72 13.17
CA GLU A 200 18.76 -3.59 14.19
C GLU A 200 17.36 -3.52 13.53
N ALA A 201 17.24 -2.79 12.42
CA ALA A 201 15.99 -2.69 11.67
C ALA A 201 15.57 -4.04 11.07
N ALA A 202 16.53 -4.81 10.54
CA ALA A 202 16.30 -6.15 10.04
C ALA A 202 15.83 -7.12 11.16
N GLU A 203 16.50 -7.08 12.33
CA GLU A 203 16.06 -7.87 13.49
C GLU A 203 14.66 -7.46 13.97
N LEU A 204 14.37 -6.17 14.00
CA LEU A 204 13.06 -5.67 14.41
C LEU A 204 11.96 -6.08 13.42
N TYR A 205 12.25 -6.05 12.11
CA TYR A 205 11.32 -6.54 11.09
C TYR A 205 11.00 -8.02 11.27
N LEU A 206 12.02 -8.88 11.42
CA LEU A 206 11.83 -10.33 11.63
C LEU A 206 11.05 -10.62 12.91
N PHE A 207 11.38 -9.92 14.00
CA PHE A 207 10.63 -10.01 15.24
C PHE A 207 9.16 -9.59 15.06
N THR A 208 8.92 -8.49 14.34
CA THR A 208 7.57 -7.98 14.09
C THR A 208 6.74 -8.96 13.25
N ALA A 209 7.34 -9.53 12.20
CA ALA A 209 6.68 -10.54 11.37
C ALA A 209 6.27 -11.77 12.20
N GLU A 210 7.19 -12.33 12.98
CA GLU A 210 6.90 -13.48 13.87
C GLU A 210 5.84 -13.15 14.92
N PHE A 211 5.87 -11.92 15.46
CA PHE A 211 4.92 -11.50 16.49
C PHE A 211 3.50 -11.30 15.92
N LEU A 212 3.38 -10.78 14.71
CA LEU A 212 2.11 -10.66 13.99
C LEU A 212 1.53 -12.02 13.63
N GLU A 213 2.34 -12.98 13.16
CA GLU A 213 1.90 -14.35 12.91
C GLU A 213 1.34 -15.01 14.17
N LYS A 214 2.04 -14.88 15.32
CA LYS A 214 1.56 -15.35 16.62
C LYS A 214 0.27 -14.65 17.07
N SER A 215 0.01 -13.45 16.56
CA SER A 215 -1.21 -12.66 16.82
C SER A 215 -2.35 -12.97 15.83
N GLY A 216 -2.14 -13.93 14.91
CA GLY A 216 -3.13 -14.40 13.94
C GLY A 216 -3.22 -13.57 12.66
N PHE A 217 -2.15 -12.86 12.31
CA PHE A 217 -2.01 -12.12 11.04
C PHE A 217 -0.89 -12.74 10.21
N CYS A 218 -1.26 -13.46 9.15
CA CYS A 218 -0.31 -14.11 8.26
C CYS A 218 0.32 -13.11 7.31
N GLN A 219 1.65 -13.16 7.17
CA GLN A 219 2.33 -12.40 6.14
C GLN A 219 1.92 -12.93 4.77
N TYR A 220 1.50 -12.05 3.84
CA TYR A 220 1.19 -12.46 2.47
C TYR A 220 2.08 -11.77 1.43
N GLU A 221 2.72 -10.65 1.79
CA GLU A 221 3.78 -10.02 1.01
C GLU A 221 4.75 -9.27 1.94
N ILE A 222 5.79 -8.66 1.37
CA ILE A 222 6.93 -8.10 2.09
C ILE A 222 6.56 -7.13 3.24
N SER A 223 5.46 -6.38 3.10
CA SER A 223 5.05 -5.35 4.08
C SER A 223 3.68 -5.59 4.71
N ASN A 224 2.88 -6.52 4.19
CA ASN A 224 1.49 -6.65 4.62
C ASN A 224 1.17 -8.02 5.23
N PHE A 225 0.34 -7.94 6.28
CA PHE A 225 -0.10 -9.08 7.10
C PHE A 225 -1.62 -9.02 7.25
N ALA A 226 -2.29 -10.15 7.12
CA ALA A 226 -3.74 -10.18 7.21
C ALA A 226 -4.25 -11.42 7.95
N ARG A 227 -5.45 -11.33 8.50
CA ARG A 227 -6.25 -12.52 8.77
C ARG A 227 -6.64 -13.16 7.45
N THR A 228 -6.69 -14.47 7.38
CA THR A 228 -7.03 -15.21 6.15
C THR A 228 -8.31 -14.67 5.50
N GLY A 229 -8.22 -14.30 4.22
CA GLY A 229 -9.31 -13.75 3.42
C GLY A 229 -9.49 -12.22 3.52
N TYR A 230 -8.57 -11.53 4.21
CA TYR A 230 -8.57 -10.08 4.33
C TYR A 230 -7.32 -9.42 3.71
N GLU A 231 -6.61 -10.15 2.86
CA GLU A 231 -5.52 -9.61 2.06
C GLU A 231 -6.04 -8.48 1.17
N CYS A 232 -5.28 -7.39 1.01
CA CYS A 232 -5.67 -6.29 0.14
C CYS A 232 -5.62 -6.72 -1.33
N ARG A 233 -6.79 -6.92 -1.93
CA ARG A 233 -6.90 -7.40 -3.33
C ARG A 233 -6.30 -6.42 -4.31
N HIS A 234 -6.39 -5.11 -4.03
CA HIS A 234 -5.80 -4.09 -4.88
C HIS A 234 -4.27 -4.14 -4.83
N ASN A 235 -3.64 -4.25 -3.65
CA ASN A 235 -2.19 -4.37 -3.54
C ASN A 235 -1.66 -5.65 -4.19
N LEU A 236 -2.40 -6.74 -4.08
CA LEU A 236 -2.05 -8.00 -4.74
C LEU A 236 -1.97 -7.87 -6.26
N LYS A 237 -2.75 -6.97 -6.89
CA LYS A 237 -2.63 -6.73 -8.33
C LYS A 237 -1.25 -6.20 -8.71
N TYR A 238 -0.69 -5.30 -7.93
CA TYR A 238 0.66 -4.79 -8.18
C TYR A 238 1.69 -5.93 -8.15
N TRP A 239 1.67 -6.73 -7.10
CA TRP A 239 2.61 -7.84 -6.91
C TRP A 239 2.41 -9.00 -7.89
N ARG A 240 1.20 -9.19 -8.40
CA ARG A 240 0.87 -10.19 -9.40
C ARG A 240 1.08 -9.71 -10.84
N CYS A 241 1.61 -8.50 -11.01
CA CYS A 241 1.78 -7.87 -12.32
C CYS A 241 0.46 -7.84 -13.10
N GLU A 242 -0.67 -7.57 -12.41
CA GLU A 242 -1.97 -7.40 -13.02
C GLU A 242 -2.21 -5.92 -13.38
N GLU A 243 -2.97 -5.68 -14.44
CA GLU A 243 -3.25 -4.33 -14.91
C GLU A 243 -4.06 -3.51 -13.90
N TYR A 244 -3.69 -2.26 -13.79
CA TYR A 244 -4.43 -1.23 -13.04
C TYR A 244 -4.26 0.13 -13.71
N LEU A 245 -5.30 0.94 -13.58
CA LEU A 245 -5.34 2.32 -14.05
C LEU A 245 -5.19 3.28 -12.87
N GLY A 246 -4.29 4.23 -12.98
CA GLY A 246 -4.11 5.32 -12.04
C GLY A 246 -4.76 6.62 -12.54
N ILE A 247 -5.58 7.23 -11.70
CA ILE A 247 -6.19 8.55 -11.93
C ILE A 247 -5.77 9.51 -10.84
N GLY A 248 -5.43 10.73 -11.20
CA GLY A 248 -5.01 11.79 -10.31
C GLY A 248 -3.52 12.13 -10.42
N PRO A 249 -3.11 13.31 -9.92
CA PRO A 249 -1.72 13.76 -10.02
C PRO A 249 -0.77 12.78 -9.37
N SER A 250 0.35 12.44 -10.04
CA SER A 250 1.33 11.46 -9.55
C SER A 250 0.84 9.99 -9.50
N ALA A 251 -0.37 9.67 -10.02
CA ALA A 251 -0.83 8.29 -10.10
C ALA A 251 -0.03 7.50 -11.14
N HIS A 252 0.39 6.29 -10.78
CA HIS A 252 1.02 5.34 -11.70
C HIS A 252 -0.01 4.36 -12.25
N SER A 253 0.28 3.80 -13.42
CA SER A 253 -0.55 2.81 -14.10
C SER A 253 0.31 1.69 -14.67
N TYR A 254 -0.24 0.49 -14.69
CA TYR A 254 0.13 -0.59 -15.60
C TYR A 254 -1.11 -0.95 -16.41
N TYR A 255 -1.17 -0.50 -17.65
CA TYR A 255 -2.41 -0.53 -18.42
C TYR A 255 -2.12 -0.74 -19.90
N ASN A 256 -2.80 -1.72 -20.52
CA ASN A 256 -2.59 -2.11 -21.91
C ASN A 256 -1.12 -2.43 -22.25
N GLY A 257 -0.43 -3.15 -21.36
CA GLY A 257 0.97 -3.57 -21.54
C GLY A 257 1.98 -2.43 -21.40
N LYS A 258 1.58 -1.25 -20.90
CA LYS A 258 2.47 -0.10 -20.70
C LYS A 258 2.46 0.37 -19.26
N ARG A 259 3.61 0.90 -18.82
CA ARG A 259 3.65 1.69 -17.59
C ARG A 259 3.71 3.17 -17.89
N PHE A 260 2.91 3.92 -17.17
CA PHE A 260 2.92 5.38 -17.25
C PHE A 260 2.56 6.01 -15.91
N CYS A 261 2.92 7.26 -15.73
CA CYS A 261 2.52 8.06 -14.58
C CYS A 261 1.83 9.34 -15.02
N ALA A 262 0.85 9.79 -14.24
CA ALA A 262 0.26 11.09 -14.39
C ALA A 262 1.21 12.19 -13.89
N ALA A 263 1.16 13.35 -14.52
CA ALA A 263 1.96 14.50 -14.10
C ALA A 263 1.75 14.84 -12.61
N ARG A 264 2.82 15.23 -11.93
CA ARG A 264 2.79 15.64 -10.52
C ARG A 264 2.34 17.10 -10.38
N ASP A 265 1.21 17.43 -11.01
CA ASP A 265 0.66 18.78 -11.08
C ASP A 265 -0.86 18.77 -10.90
N LEU A 266 -1.33 19.21 -9.72
CA LEU A 266 -2.76 19.32 -9.43
C LEU A 266 -3.44 20.36 -10.32
N ASN A 267 -2.77 21.49 -10.64
CA ASN A 267 -3.39 22.53 -11.45
C ASN A 267 -3.64 22.07 -12.88
N ALA A 268 -2.69 21.36 -13.47
CA ALA A 268 -2.86 20.73 -14.78
C ALA A 268 -4.02 19.74 -14.74
N PHE A 269 -4.04 18.81 -13.76
CA PHE A 269 -5.10 17.82 -13.59
C PHE A 269 -6.50 18.45 -13.48
N LEU A 270 -6.63 19.59 -12.78
CA LEU A 270 -7.91 20.27 -12.60
C LEU A 270 -8.41 20.99 -13.86
N LYS A 271 -7.50 21.43 -14.75
CA LYS A 271 -7.81 22.26 -15.93
C LYS A 271 -8.02 21.43 -17.18
N GLU A 272 -7.18 20.42 -17.40
CA GLU A 272 -7.13 19.67 -18.64
C GLU A 272 -8.33 18.70 -18.77
N GLU A 273 -8.73 18.42 -19.99
CA GLU A 273 -9.77 17.42 -20.27
C GLU A 273 -9.34 16.01 -19.88
N ARG A 274 -8.04 15.73 -19.99
CA ARG A 274 -7.40 14.45 -19.62
C ARG A 274 -6.17 14.73 -18.80
N GLN A 275 -5.85 13.82 -17.88
CA GLN A 275 -4.58 13.88 -17.18
C GLN A 275 -3.41 13.73 -18.15
N GLU A 276 -2.41 14.59 -18.00
CA GLU A 276 -1.14 14.46 -18.71
C GLU A 276 -0.41 13.22 -18.18
N ILE A 277 0.07 12.38 -19.10
CA ILE A 277 0.79 11.15 -18.74
C ILE A 277 2.17 11.11 -19.39
N THR A 278 3.12 10.51 -18.67
CA THR A 278 4.44 10.16 -19.19
C THR A 278 4.56 8.65 -19.20
N VAL A 279 4.77 8.08 -20.39
CA VAL A 279 5.04 6.63 -20.51
C VAL A 279 6.46 6.36 -20.02
N THR A 280 6.58 5.47 -19.05
CA THR A 280 7.86 5.08 -18.44
C THR A 280 8.36 3.75 -18.98
N ASP A 281 7.45 2.91 -19.50
CA ASP A 281 7.78 1.65 -20.17
C ASP A 281 6.70 1.34 -21.21
N GLU A 282 7.13 1.16 -22.47
CA GLU A 282 6.24 0.87 -23.62
C GLU A 282 5.88 -0.62 -23.76
N ALA A 283 6.61 -1.52 -23.07
CA ALA A 283 6.47 -2.97 -23.18
C ALA A 283 6.62 -3.65 -21.81
N ALA A 284 5.88 -3.14 -20.83
CA ALA A 284 5.90 -3.63 -19.45
C ALA A 284 5.25 -5.03 -19.30
N GLY A 285 5.58 -5.68 -18.20
CA GLY A 285 5.04 -7.01 -17.87
C GLY A 285 5.87 -8.15 -18.45
N ASP A 286 7.14 -7.92 -18.75
CA ASP A 286 8.08 -8.98 -19.14
C ASP A 286 8.37 -9.94 -17.97
N PHE A 287 9.18 -10.97 -18.21
CA PHE A 287 9.52 -11.96 -17.19
C PHE A 287 10.29 -11.34 -16.00
N GLU A 288 11.18 -10.41 -16.26
CA GLU A 288 12.00 -9.81 -15.21
C GLU A 288 11.14 -9.01 -14.24
N GLU A 289 10.28 -8.17 -14.77
CA GLU A 289 9.34 -7.39 -13.97
C GLU A 289 8.34 -8.30 -13.25
N PHE A 290 7.76 -9.28 -13.93
CA PHE A 290 6.86 -10.25 -13.35
C PHE A 290 7.52 -10.99 -12.18
N ALA A 291 8.71 -11.54 -12.37
CA ALA A 291 9.44 -12.25 -11.32
C ALA A 291 9.85 -11.35 -10.14
N MET A 292 10.27 -10.12 -10.44
CA MET A 292 10.62 -9.13 -9.42
C MET A 292 9.42 -8.81 -8.51
N LEU A 293 8.24 -8.69 -9.06
CA LEU A 293 7.02 -8.42 -8.30
C LEU A 293 6.53 -9.65 -7.55
N ARG A 294 6.45 -10.81 -8.23
CA ARG A 294 5.99 -12.08 -7.65
C ARG A 294 6.83 -12.55 -6.47
N LEU A 295 8.15 -12.38 -6.53
CA LEU A 295 9.05 -12.76 -5.44
C LEU A 295 8.93 -11.87 -4.19
N ARG A 296 8.11 -10.81 -4.21
CA ARG A 296 7.74 -10.06 -3.01
C ARG A 296 6.49 -10.61 -2.30
N LEU A 297 5.82 -11.58 -2.90
CA LEU A 297 4.74 -12.34 -2.28
C LEU A 297 5.27 -13.58 -1.56
N THR A 298 4.63 -13.98 -0.48
CA THR A 298 4.95 -15.25 0.22
C THR A 298 4.59 -16.48 -0.64
N GLU A 299 3.64 -16.36 -1.57
CA GLU A 299 3.35 -17.38 -2.57
C GLU A 299 4.46 -17.52 -3.62
N GLY A 300 5.24 -16.45 -3.84
CA GLY A 300 6.40 -16.45 -4.71
C GLY A 300 6.09 -16.65 -6.19
N LEU A 301 7.06 -17.25 -6.89
CA LEU A 301 7.07 -17.45 -8.35
C LEU A 301 6.81 -18.92 -8.66
N SER A 302 5.70 -19.23 -9.33
CA SER A 302 5.37 -20.61 -9.72
C SER A 302 6.12 -21.01 -11.00
N PHE A 303 6.50 -22.28 -11.10
CA PHE A 303 7.12 -22.81 -12.32
C PHE A 303 6.16 -22.79 -13.52
N ALA A 304 4.85 -22.91 -13.26
CA ALA A 304 3.84 -22.81 -14.31
C ALA A 304 3.78 -21.39 -14.91
N ASP A 305 3.87 -20.34 -14.04
CA ASP A 305 3.92 -18.97 -14.53
C ASP A 305 5.20 -18.71 -15.32
N CYS A 306 6.35 -19.21 -14.85
CA CYS A 306 7.64 -19.07 -15.56
C CYS A 306 7.61 -19.69 -16.96
N ALA A 307 6.98 -20.86 -17.09
CA ALA A 307 6.83 -21.55 -18.38
C ALA A 307 6.08 -20.70 -19.41
N ARG A 308 5.15 -19.84 -19.00
CA ARG A 308 4.43 -18.90 -19.90
C ARG A 308 5.36 -17.89 -20.55
N PHE A 309 6.49 -17.59 -19.91
CA PHE A 309 7.56 -16.73 -20.44
C PHE A 309 8.71 -17.52 -21.09
N GLY A 310 8.57 -18.83 -21.26
CA GLY A 310 9.62 -19.69 -21.83
C GLY A 310 10.77 -20.00 -20.85
N ILE A 311 10.62 -19.74 -19.56
CA ILE A 311 11.62 -20.03 -18.54
C ILE A 311 11.32 -21.39 -17.89
N SER A 312 12.31 -22.31 -17.97
CA SER A 312 12.17 -23.63 -17.39
C SER A 312 12.37 -23.64 -15.86
N ALA A 313 11.68 -24.55 -15.17
CA ALA A 313 11.89 -24.80 -13.76
C ALA A 313 13.36 -25.12 -13.44
N GLU A 314 14.03 -25.94 -14.29
CA GLU A 314 15.42 -26.32 -14.15
C GLU A 314 16.37 -25.09 -14.11
N THR A 315 16.10 -24.08 -14.95
CA THR A 315 16.87 -22.83 -14.95
C THR A 315 16.81 -22.13 -13.61
N LEU A 316 15.59 -21.99 -13.05
CA LEU A 316 15.39 -21.35 -11.74
C LEU A 316 15.98 -22.17 -10.61
N LEU A 317 15.81 -23.49 -10.62
CA LEU A 317 16.36 -24.39 -9.60
C LEU A 317 17.89 -24.29 -9.58
N ARG A 318 18.55 -24.36 -10.75
CA ARG A 318 20.01 -24.18 -10.85
C ARG A 318 20.49 -22.82 -10.31
N ARG A 319 19.75 -21.74 -10.58
CA ARG A 319 20.08 -20.40 -10.05
C ARG A 319 19.88 -20.30 -8.54
N SER A 320 18.94 -21.08 -8.00
CA SER A 320 18.61 -21.12 -6.57
C SER A 320 19.57 -21.97 -5.71
N GLU A 321 20.30 -22.94 -6.31
CA GLU A 321 21.17 -23.93 -5.59
C GLU A 321 22.18 -23.29 -4.61
N LYS A 322 22.65 -22.07 -4.91
CA LYS A 322 23.64 -21.36 -4.07
C LYS A 322 22.98 -20.36 -3.10
N ILE A 323 21.66 -20.31 -3.02
CA ILE A 323 20.95 -19.45 -2.08
C ILE A 323 20.62 -20.29 -0.84
N PRO A 324 21.08 -19.88 0.36
CA PRO A 324 20.77 -20.62 1.59
C PRO A 324 19.28 -20.73 1.84
N SER A 325 18.83 -21.87 2.37
CA SER A 325 17.42 -22.15 2.65
C SER A 325 16.78 -21.23 3.68
N GLU A 326 17.57 -20.50 4.47
CA GLU A 326 17.05 -19.46 5.36
C GLU A 326 16.46 -18.25 4.61
N TYR A 327 16.84 -18.03 3.33
CA TYR A 327 16.37 -16.91 2.48
C TYR A 327 15.34 -17.34 1.44
N LEU A 328 15.36 -18.60 1.02
CA LEU A 328 14.57 -19.10 -0.10
C LEU A 328 13.94 -20.44 0.24
N ARG A 329 12.65 -20.59 -0.08
CA ARG A 329 11.95 -21.87 -0.08
C ARG A 329 11.83 -22.36 -1.51
N VAL A 330 12.17 -23.60 -1.74
CA VAL A 330 11.95 -24.31 -3.01
C VAL A 330 10.93 -25.43 -2.75
N THR A 331 9.90 -25.48 -3.59
CA THR A 331 8.85 -26.49 -3.55
C THR A 331 8.78 -27.20 -4.89
N GLU A 332 7.93 -28.22 -5.02
CA GLU A 332 7.65 -28.88 -6.31
C GLU A 332 6.99 -27.95 -7.34
N SER A 333 6.31 -26.88 -6.88
CA SER A 333 5.54 -25.98 -7.73
C SER A 333 6.17 -24.62 -7.98
N GLY A 334 7.23 -24.25 -7.23
CA GLY A 334 7.82 -22.91 -7.38
C GLY A 334 8.84 -22.56 -6.31
N ILE A 335 9.23 -21.30 -6.30
CA ILE A 335 10.18 -20.71 -5.35
C ILE A 335 9.57 -19.47 -4.69
N SER A 336 9.85 -19.27 -3.40
CA SER A 336 9.42 -18.06 -2.68
C SER A 336 10.47 -17.61 -1.69
N LEU A 337 10.52 -16.31 -1.40
CA LEU A 337 11.40 -15.78 -0.36
C LEU A 337 10.81 -16.04 1.03
N THR A 338 11.68 -16.25 2.01
CA THR A 338 11.32 -16.25 3.43
C THR A 338 11.26 -14.81 3.94
N ALA A 339 10.82 -14.60 5.19
CA ALA A 339 10.90 -13.28 5.83
C ALA A 339 12.34 -12.73 5.86
N ARG A 340 13.37 -13.58 6.04
CA ARG A 340 14.79 -13.19 5.90
C ARG A 340 15.14 -12.85 4.46
N GLY A 341 14.60 -13.60 3.51
CA GLY A 341 14.79 -13.35 2.08
C GLY A 341 14.21 -12.00 1.65
N PHE A 342 13.11 -11.55 2.22
CA PHE A 342 12.55 -10.24 1.93
C PHE A 342 13.48 -9.07 2.28
N LEU A 343 14.27 -9.18 3.34
CA LEU A 343 15.25 -8.16 3.74
C LEU A 343 16.36 -7.93 2.70
N VAL A 344 16.70 -8.96 1.94
CA VAL A 344 17.74 -8.91 0.89
C VAL A 344 17.17 -9.23 -0.49
N SER A 345 15.86 -8.99 -0.67
CA SER A 345 15.11 -9.41 -1.85
C SER A 345 15.71 -8.93 -3.17
N ASN A 346 16.20 -7.69 -3.26
CA ASN A 346 16.80 -7.17 -4.50
C ASN A 346 17.99 -7.99 -4.97
N ALA A 347 18.91 -8.37 -4.06
CA ALA A 347 20.07 -9.19 -4.39
C ALA A 347 19.66 -10.62 -4.79
N LEU A 348 18.69 -11.22 -4.09
CA LEU A 348 18.20 -12.57 -4.40
C LEU A 348 17.45 -12.60 -5.73
N ILE A 349 16.63 -11.61 -6.01
CA ILE A 349 15.88 -11.48 -7.26
C ILE A 349 16.88 -11.33 -8.42
N GLY A 350 17.87 -10.42 -8.32
CA GLY A 350 18.90 -10.27 -9.34
C GLY A 350 19.59 -11.59 -9.65
N ARG A 351 19.99 -12.34 -8.62
CA ARG A 351 20.59 -13.66 -8.79
C ARG A 351 19.66 -14.69 -9.45
N LEU A 352 18.39 -14.72 -9.08
CA LEU A 352 17.39 -15.62 -9.67
C LEU A 352 17.10 -15.24 -11.14
N LEU A 353 17.21 -13.99 -11.49
CA LEU A 353 17.11 -13.49 -12.86
C LEU A 353 18.39 -13.72 -13.67
N GLY A 354 19.52 -13.95 -13.02
CA GLY A 354 20.79 -14.30 -13.68
C GLY A 354 21.80 -13.15 -13.80
N TYR A 355 21.64 -12.13 -12.96
CA TYR A 355 22.57 -10.99 -12.80
C TYR A 355 23.65 -11.26 -11.75
#